data_2fd0aae04c69a35806f08ac9adf8f11c
#
_entry.id   2fd0aae04c69a35806f08ac9adf8f11c
#
_cell.length_a   1.000
_cell.length_b   1.000
_cell.length_c   1.000
_cell.angle_alpha   90.00
_cell.angle_beta   90.00
_cell.angle_gamma   90.00
#
_symmetry.space_group_name_H-M   'P 1'
#
loop_
_entity.id
_entity.type
_entity.pdbx_description
1 polymer ?
#
loop_
_entity_poly.entity_id
_entity_poly.type
_entity_poly.pdbx_seq_one_letter_code
_entity_poly.pdbx_strand_id
1 'polypeptide(L)'
;MKKYDFCCIGHITLDKVVTPKETVHMPGGTSYYVSHAIRHLNHPDYLLVTAVGESEMAVVEDLRTKGIQVINLPSKNSVCFENIYEENINHRKQKVSTKADPFTVEQLNDIEANIFHLGALLGDDFSLDAIQYLSRKGLVSVDSQGFLREVRDTQVYAVDWKEKCEALKYIHFLKANEYEMLVLTGYNDEYQAARKLHEWGVKEVLITLGSEGSVLYDGHHLYKIPAYKPKQIVDATGCGDTYMAGYLYQRVRGADMEQAGHFAAALSTLKIERFGPAQATNDDVQRCMETAEKNFKK
;
A
#
# COMPACT_ATOMS: atom_id res chain seq x y z
N MET A 1 17.13 -18.46 10.29
CA MET A 1 16.17 -17.36 10.53
C MET A 1 14.77 -17.80 10.11
N LYS A 2 13.72 -17.25 10.74
CA LYS A 2 12.34 -17.52 10.31
C LYS A 2 12.11 -16.83 8.97
N LYS A 3 11.56 -17.54 7.99
CA LYS A 3 11.09 -16.95 6.74
C LYS A 3 9.58 -16.68 6.85
N TYR A 4 9.18 -15.45 6.55
CA TYR A 4 7.78 -15.04 6.56
C TYR A 4 7.15 -15.23 5.16
N ASP A 5 5.87 -15.45 5.12
CA ASP A 5 5.16 -15.47 3.83
C ASP A 5 5.08 -14.08 3.23
N PHE A 6 4.80 -13.09 4.08
CA PHE A 6 4.62 -11.70 3.68
C PHE A 6 5.28 -10.76 4.68
N CYS A 7 6.15 -9.89 4.20
CA CYS A 7 6.80 -8.82 4.97
C CYS A 7 6.43 -7.47 4.34
N CYS A 8 5.81 -6.59 5.11
CA CYS A 8 5.65 -5.19 4.75
C CYS A 8 6.81 -4.39 5.34
N ILE A 9 7.51 -3.63 4.51
CA ILE A 9 8.57 -2.71 4.93
C ILE A 9 8.10 -1.29 4.60
N GLY A 10 7.98 -0.43 5.60
CA GLY A 10 7.54 0.94 5.37
C GLY A 10 7.32 1.70 6.67
N HIS A 11 7.33 3.01 6.59
CA HIS A 11 7.13 3.87 7.74
C HIS A 11 5.66 3.87 8.20
N ILE A 12 5.47 3.92 9.51
CA ILE A 12 4.22 4.37 10.11
C ILE A 12 4.30 5.89 10.25
N THR A 13 3.24 6.57 9.86
CA THR A 13 3.15 8.02 10.02
C THR A 13 2.38 8.38 11.29
N LEU A 14 2.64 9.58 11.78
CA LEU A 14 1.82 10.26 12.78
C LEU A 14 1.22 11.49 12.12
N ASP A 15 0.05 11.32 11.55
CA ASP A 15 -0.59 12.35 10.75
C ASP A 15 -1.32 13.35 11.66
N LYS A 16 -1.08 14.63 11.41
CA LYS A 16 -1.85 15.73 11.96
C LYS A 16 -2.90 16.13 10.92
N VAL A 17 -4.15 15.87 11.24
CA VAL A 17 -5.29 16.25 10.41
C VAL A 17 -5.92 17.51 10.97
N VAL A 18 -5.85 18.59 10.20
CA VAL A 18 -6.39 19.90 10.56
C VAL A 18 -7.63 20.17 9.71
N THR A 19 -8.76 20.35 10.38
CA THR A 19 -10.02 20.75 9.77
C THR A 19 -10.46 22.11 10.37
N PRO A 20 -11.42 22.83 9.79
CA PRO A 20 -11.98 24.04 10.41
C PRO A 20 -12.58 23.83 11.79
N LYS A 21 -12.91 22.57 12.16
CA LYS A 21 -13.59 22.22 13.40
C LYS A 21 -12.63 21.69 14.47
N GLU A 22 -11.61 20.94 14.09
CA GLU A 22 -10.74 20.24 15.03
C GLU A 22 -9.37 19.90 14.43
N THR A 23 -8.44 19.60 15.30
CA THR A 23 -7.14 19.02 14.96
C THR A 23 -7.02 17.65 15.61
N VAL A 24 -6.77 16.61 14.82
CA VAL A 24 -6.64 15.23 15.30
C VAL A 24 -5.27 14.69 14.91
N HIS A 25 -4.65 13.93 15.82
CA HIS A 25 -3.44 13.18 15.52
C HIS A 25 -3.79 11.71 15.43
N MET A 26 -3.35 11.04 14.37
CA MET A 26 -3.66 9.64 14.13
C MET A 26 -2.52 8.93 13.39
N PRO A 27 -2.28 7.64 13.68
CA PRO A 27 -1.33 6.86 12.91
C PRO A 27 -1.86 6.59 11.51
N GLY A 28 -0.94 6.53 10.55
CA GLY A 28 -1.23 6.27 9.15
C GLY A 28 -0.05 5.62 8.43
N GLY A 29 -0.03 5.77 7.11
CA GLY A 29 0.99 5.19 6.23
C GLY A 29 0.62 3.78 5.75
N THR A 30 1.17 3.41 4.60
CA THR A 30 0.92 2.11 3.93
C THR A 30 1.11 0.94 4.88
N SER A 31 2.21 0.91 5.62
CA SER A 31 2.54 -0.18 6.55
C SER A 31 1.53 -0.33 7.68
N TYR A 32 0.95 0.76 8.17
CA TYR A 32 -0.10 0.75 9.18
C TYR A 32 -1.40 0.12 8.64
N TYR A 33 -1.87 0.57 7.47
CA TYR A 33 -3.10 0.06 6.87
C TYR A 33 -2.98 -1.40 6.44
N VAL A 34 -1.85 -1.78 5.82
CA VAL A 34 -1.55 -3.16 5.43
C VAL A 34 -1.53 -4.07 6.65
N SER A 35 -0.82 -3.68 7.73
CA SER A 35 -0.71 -4.50 8.94
C SER A 35 -2.07 -4.77 9.59
N HIS A 36 -2.93 -3.76 9.66
CA HIS A 36 -4.27 -3.94 10.18
C HIS A 36 -5.13 -4.86 9.32
N ALA A 37 -5.08 -4.73 8.00
CA ALA A 37 -5.81 -5.59 7.08
C ALA A 37 -5.37 -7.06 7.23
N ILE A 38 -4.06 -7.33 7.21
CA ILE A 38 -3.49 -8.69 7.33
C ILE A 38 -3.82 -9.31 8.70
N ARG A 39 -3.77 -8.53 9.78
CA ARG A 39 -4.15 -9.00 11.12
C ARG A 39 -5.59 -9.52 11.15
N HIS A 40 -6.53 -8.80 10.57
CA HIS A 40 -7.93 -9.19 10.55
C HIS A 40 -8.23 -10.36 9.60
N LEU A 41 -7.37 -10.57 8.59
CA LEU A 41 -7.40 -11.77 7.75
C LEU A 41 -6.75 -12.98 8.44
N ASN A 42 -6.19 -12.79 9.65
CA ASN A 42 -5.59 -13.83 10.48
C ASN A 42 -4.45 -14.60 9.78
N HIS A 43 -3.48 -13.84 9.25
CA HIS A 43 -2.29 -14.42 8.61
C HIS A 43 -1.10 -14.41 9.58
N PRO A 44 -0.71 -15.57 10.16
CA PRO A 44 0.28 -15.62 11.25
C PRO A 44 1.72 -15.39 10.79
N ASP A 45 2.03 -15.66 9.52
CA ASP A 45 3.38 -15.54 8.98
C ASP A 45 3.60 -14.19 8.26
N TYR A 46 3.08 -13.13 8.91
CA TYR A 46 3.26 -11.73 8.54
C TYR A 46 4.28 -11.03 9.44
N LEU A 47 5.13 -10.21 8.84
CA LEU A 47 6.07 -9.32 9.53
C LEU A 47 5.90 -7.89 9.05
N LEU A 48 5.83 -6.97 9.99
CA LEU A 48 6.01 -5.54 9.73
C LEU A 48 7.44 -5.13 10.08
N VAL A 49 8.13 -4.47 9.15
CA VAL A 49 9.38 -3.76 9.38
C VAL A 49 9.11 -2.27 9.21
N THR A 50 9.32 -1.49 10.24
CA THR A 50 9.07 -0.05 10.23
C THR A 50 10.22 0.70 10.89
N ALA A 51 10.19 2.03 10.81
CA ALA A 51 11.11 2.88 11.54
C ALA A 51 10.32 4.09 12.07
N VAL A 52 10.22 4.18 13.39
CA VAL A 52 9.64 5.32 14.10
C VAL A 52 10.63 5.85 15.12
N GLY A 53 10.55 7.14 15.41
CA GLY A 53 11.33 7.78 16.45
C GLY A 53 10.97 7.27 17.85
N GLU A 54 11.88 7.45 18.81
CA GLU A 54 11.72 6.92 20.18
C GLU A 54 10.45 7.47 20.87
N SER A 55 10.10 8.74 20.62
CA SER A 55 8.90 9.36 21.18
C SER A 55 7.58 8.73 20.71
N GLU A 56 7.58 8.06 19.55
CA GLU A 56 6.39 7.48 18.92
C GLU A 56 6.30 5.95 19.06
N MET A 57 7.17 5.33 19.87
CA MET A 57 7.16 3.87 20.07
C MET A 57 5.83 3.30 20.55
N ALA A 58 4.96 4.11 21.14
CA ALA A 58 3.64 3.69 21.58
C ALA A 58 2.79 3.06 20.47
N VAL A 59 2.92 3.55 19.20
CA VAL A 59 2.20 2.96 18.07
C VAL A 59 2.71 1.57 17.72
N VAL A 60 4.01 1.33 17.85
CA VAL A 60 4.63 0.01 17.62
C VAL A 60 4.17 -0.97 18.70
N GLU A 61 4.16 -0.55 19.97
CA GLU A 61 3.68 -1.38 21.06
C GLU A 61 2.19 -1.71 20.94
N ASP A 62 1.37 -0.75 20.51
CA ASP A 62 -0.04 -1.00 20.23
C ASP A 62 -0.22 -2.08 19.15
N LEU A 63 0.56 -2.04 18.07
CA LEU A 63 0.52 -3.08 17.03
C LEU A 63 0.97 -4.45 17.56
N ARG A 64 2.01 -4.49 18.40
CA ARG A 64 2.48 -5.71 19.06
C ARG A 64 1.42 -6.30 19.98
N THR A 65 0.73 -5.48 20.78
CA THR A 65 -0.36 -5.95 21.66
C THR A 65 -1.54 -6.52 20.86
N LYS A 66 -1.71 -6.05 19.63
CA LYS A 66 -2.70 -6.58 18.67
C LYS A 66 -2.24 -7.86 17.97
N GLY A 67 -1.07 -8.41 18.31
CA GLY A 67 -0.53 -9.65 17.77
C GLY A 67 0.21 -9.51 16.44
N ILE A 68 0.53 -8.30 16.00
CA ILE A 68 1.35 -8.06 14.81
C ILE A 68 2.83 -8.20 15.20
N GLN A 69 3.59 -9.01 14.46
CA GLN A 69 5.03 -9.08 14.63
C GLN A 69 5.68 -7.85 14.01
N VAL A 70 6.38 -7.04 14.82
CA VAL A 70 6.97 -5.77 14.40
C VAL A 70 8.44 -5.69 14.74
N ILE A 71 9.27 -5.43 13.73
CA ILE A 71 10.66 -4.98 13.89
C ILE A 71 10.64 -3.46 13.67
N ASN A 72 11.02 -2.70 14.71
CA ASN A 72 11.26 -1.27 14.59
C ASN A 72 12.75 -1.05 14.39
N LEU A 73 13.13 -0.52 13.25
CA LEU A 73 14.50 -0.12 12.93
C LEU A 73 14.80 1.25 13.55
N PRO A 74 16.06 1.54 13.91
CA PRO A 74 16.43 2.84 14.43
C PRO A 74 16.11 3.95 13.43
N SER A 75 15.46 5.01 13.90
CA SER A 75 15.24 6.25 13.17
C SER A 75 15.25 7.43 14.12
N LYS A 76 15.82 8.53 13.69
CA LYS A 76 15.88 9.77 14.49
C LYS A 76 14.49 10.35 14.71
N ASN A 77 13.63 10.29 13.70
CA ASN A 77 12.27 10.84 13.72
C ASN A 77 11.30 9.84 13.09
N SER A 78 10.01 10.07 13.34
CA SER A 78 8.94 9.45 12.55
C SER A 78 8.56 10.32 11.36
N VAL A 79 7.93 9.72 10.35
CA VAL A 79 7.29 10.51 9.29
C VAL A 79 6.02 11.14 9.85
N CYS A 80 5.87 12.44 9.68
CA CYS A 80 4.66 13.16 10.07
C CYS A 80 4.14 13.98 8.90
N PHE A 81 2.93 13.63 8.44
CA PHE A 81 2.19 14.45 7.49
C PHE A 81 1.24 15.39 8.24
N GLU A 82 1.17 16.64 7.79
CA GLU A 82 0.13 17.58 8.15
C GLU A 82 -0.83 17.72 6.99
N ASN A 83 -2.06 17.21 7.18
CA ASN A 83 -3.14 17.25 6.22
C ASN A 83 -4.10 18.36 6.60
N ILE A 84 -4.09 19.46 5.86
CA ILE A 84 -4.90 20.64 6.12
C ILE A 84 -6.06 20.67 5.15
N TYR A 85 -7.27 20.62 5.69
CA TYR A 85 -8.54 20.72 4.95
C TYR A 85 -9.16 22.11 5.22
N GLU A 86 -9.43 22.83 4.16
CA GLU A 86 -10.19 24.07 4.21
C GLU A 86 -11.69 23.78 4.20
N GLU A 87 -12.57 24.80 4.11
CA GLU A 87 -14.02 24.60 4.02
C GLU A 87 -14.44 23.66 2.90
N ASN A 88 -13.71 23.67 1.77
CA ASN A 88 -13.88 22.68 0.72
C ASN A 88 -12.98 21.47 0.99
N ILE A 89 -13.56 20.40 1.51
CA ILE A 89 -12.89 19.13 1.85
C ILE A 89 -12.20 18.44 0.66
N ASN A 90 -12.50 18.83 -0.57
CA ASN A 90 -11.82 18.32 -1.77
C ASN A 90 -10.45 18.99 -1.98
N HIS A 91 -10.16 20.09 -1.30
CA HIS A 91 -8.87 20.77 -1.36
C HIS A 91 -8.05 20.45 -0.10
N ARG A 92 -7.18 19.45 -0.22
CA ARG A 92 -6.22 19.08 0.82
C ARG A 92 -4.84 19.67 0.51
N LYS A 93 -4.30 20.44 1.43
CA LYS A 93 -2.87 20.79 1.45
C LYS A 93 -2.14 19.77 2.30
N GLN A 94 -1.09 19.16 1.77
CA GLN A 94 -0.29 18.17 2.47
C GLN A 94 1.13 18.66 2.65
N LYS A 95 1.63 18.60 3.88
CA LYS A 95 3.02 18.92 4.22
C LYS A 95 3.63 17.73 4.96
N VAL A 96 4.95 17.60 4.87
CA VAL A 96 5.76 16.70 5.70
C VAL A 96 6.53 17.53 6.68
N SER A 97 6.19 17.45 7.95
CA SER A 97 6.86 18.22 9.02
C SER A 97 8.15 17.52 9.47
N THR A 98 8.18 16.22 9.46
CA THR A 98 9.36 15.39 9.77
C THR A 98 9.46 14.19 8.86
N LYS A 99 10.68 13.72 8.61
CA LYS A 99 10.98 12.49 7.85
C LYS A 99 11.68 11.49 8.75
N ALA A 100 11.37 10.20 8.58
CA ALA A 100 12.17 9.12 9.14
C ALA A 100 13.42 8.87 8.29
N ASP A 101 14.37 8.12 8.85
CA ASP A 101 15.55 7.68 8.11
C ASP A 101 15.15 6.61 7.06
N PRO A 102 15.76 6.61 5.85
CA PRO A 102 15.44 5.62 4.81
C PRO A 102 15.88 4.20 5.23
N PHE A 103 15.27 3.20 4.61
CA PHE A 103 15.61 1.79 4.81
C PHE A 103 16.88 1.44 4.04
N THR A 104 17.91 0.93 4.75
CA THR A 104 19.20 0.55 4.14
C THR A 104 19.32 -0.96 3.95
N VAL A 105 20.17 -1.38 3.02
CA VAL A 105 20.44 -2.81 2.76
C VAL A 105 20.94 -3.51 4.03
N GLU A 106 21.80 -2.87 4.80
CA GLU A 106 22.38 -3.44 6.03
C GLU A 106 21.30 -3.75 7.08
N GLN A 107 20.31 -2.87 7.20
CA GLN A 107 19.19 -3.06 8.14
C GLN A 107 18.25 -4.19 7.72
N LEU A 108 18.23 -4.54 6.45
CA LEU A 108 17.34 -5.55 5.87
C LEU A 108 18.00 -6.93 5.70
N ASN A 109 19.28 -7.07 6.08
CA ASN A 109 20.04 -8.30 5.88
C ASN A 109 19.41 -9.54 6.53
N ASP A 110 18.88 -9.40 7.72
CA ASP A 110 18.37 -10.53 8.52
C ASP A 110 16.88 -10.80 8.30
N ILE A 111 16.24 -10.10 7.35
CA ILE A 111 14.83 -10.25 7.06
C ILE A 111 14.63 -11.20 5.89
N GLU A 112 13.85 -12.27 6.11
CA GLU A 112 13.54 -13.29 5.13
C GLU A 112 12.03 -13.36 4.90
N ALA A 113 11.58 -13.22 3.64
CA ALA A 113 10.17 -13.37 3.27
C ALA A 113 10.00 -13.94 1.86
N ASN A 114 8.81 -14.48 1.58
CA ASN A 114 8.43 -14.88 0.23
C ASN A 114 8.04 -13.66 -0.61
N ILE A 115 7.32 -12.69 -0.01
CA ILE A 115 6.97 -11.41 -0.62
C ILE A 115 7.42 -10.27 0.32
N PHE A 116 8.13 -9.30 -0.23
CA PHE A 116 8.46 -8.02 0.39
C PHE A 116 7.60 -6.93 -0.23
N HIS A 117 6.67 -6.35 0.54
CA HIS A 117 5.89 -5.21 0.11
C HIS A 117 6.54 -3.92 0.61
N LEU A 118 6.97 -3.07 -0.32
CA LEU A 118 7.61 -1.80 -0.03
C LEU A 118 6.55 -0.71 0.02
N GLY A 119 6.15 -0.34 1.23
CA GLY A 119 5.18 0.69 1.52
C GLY A 119 5.84 2.07 1.57
N ALA A 120 6.47 2.49 0.48
CA ALA A 120 7.10 3.81 0.37
C ALA A 120 6.08 4.94 0.53
N LEU A 121 6.42 5.95 1.32
CA LEU A 121 5.66 7.18 1.49
C LEU A 121 6.29 8.34 0.74
N LEU A 122 7.63 8.31 0.59
CA LEU A 122 8.47 9.30 -0.07
C LEU A 122 9.47 8.62 -0.99
N GLY A 123 9.92 9.33 -2.03
CA GLY A 123 10.77 8.78 -3.08
C GLY A 123 12.16 8.34 -2.62
N ASP A 124 12.58 8.78 -1.45
CA ASP A 124 13.88 8.44 -0.84
C ASP A 124 13.79 7.39 0.28
N ASP A 125 12.61 6.79 0.53
CA ASP A 125 12.46 5.74 1.55
C ASP A 125 13.26 4.47 1.20
N PHE A 126 13.37 4.13 -0.08
CA PHE A 126 14.10 2.96 -0.58
C PHE A 126 15.01 3.33 -1.75
N SER A 127 16.27 2.95 -1.65
CA SER A 127 17.21 3.05 -2.78
C SER A 127 16.98 1.93 -3.80
N LEU A 128 17.47 2.12 -5.02
CA LEU A 128 17.52 1.05 -6.04
C LEU A 128 18.27 -0.19 -5.51
N ASP A 129 19.38 0.00 -4.78
CA ASP A 129 20.15 -1.11 -4.21
C ASP A 129 19.32 -1.93 -3.21
N ALA A 130 18.47 -1.30 -2.40
CA ALA A 130 17.58 -1.98 -1.48
C ALA A 130 16.52 -2.82 -2.22
N ILE A 131 15.93 -2.29 -3.30
CA ILE A 131 14.99 -3.02 -4.16
C ILE A 131 15.69 -4.24 -4.80
N GLN A 132 16.87 -4.04 -5.38
CA GLN A 132 17.67 -5.11 -5.98
C GLN A 132 18.06 -6.18 -4.96
N TYR A 133 18.45 -5.76 -3.76
CA TYR A 133 18.82 -6.67 -2.68
C TYR A 133 17.64 -7.56 -2.28
N LEU A 134 16.48 -6.97 -2.01
CA LEU A 134 15.28 -7.72 -1.61
C LEU A 134 14.76 -8.64 -2.72
N SER A 135 14.90 -8.25 -3.98
CA SER A 135 14.48 -9.09 -5.13
C SER A 135 15.26 -10.40 -5.25
N ARG A 136 16.46 -10.50 -4.66
CA ARG A 136 17.25 -11.74 -4.59
C ARG A 136 16.78 -12.68 -3.48
N LYS A 137 16.00 -12.17 -2.52
CA LYS A 137 15.53 -12.91 -1.34
C LYS A 137 14.09 -13.37 -1.49
N GLY A 138 13.26 -12.61 -2.23
CA GLY A 138 11.86 -12.90 -2.45
C GLY A 138 11.25 -12.00 -3.52
N LEU A 139 9.94 -12.15 -3.75
CA LEU A 139 9.21 -11.32 -4.69
C LEU A 139 9.02 -9.92 -4.11
N VAL A 140 9.32 -8.89 -4.90
CA VAL A 140 9.16 -7.49 -4.48
C VAL A 140 7.82 -6.96 -4.98
N SER A 141 7.06 -6.37 -4.07
CA SER A 141 5.81 -5.65 -4.32
C SER A 141 5.99 -4.17 -3.97
N VAL A 142 5.46 -3.29 -4.81
CA VAL A 142 5.56 -1.84 -4.64
C VAL A 142 4.21 -1.18 -4.82
N ASP A 143 3.84 -0.27 -3.90
CA ASP A 143 2.90 0.81 -4.20
C ASP A 143 3.70 1.99 -4.77
N SER A 144 3.34 2.44 -5.99
CA SER A 144 4.10 3.47 -6.70
C SER A 144 4.03 4.85 -6.04
N GLN A 145 3.04 5.10 -5.20
CA GLN A 145 2.71 6.42 -4.65
C GLN A 145 3.92 7.12 -4.02
N GLY A 146 4.67 6.42 -3.16
CA GLY A 146 5.82 7.02 -2.46
C GLY A 146 6.92 7.43 -3.42
N PHE A 147 7.24 6.59 -4.41
CA PHE A 147 8.29 6.86 -5.39
C PHE A 147 8.00 8.04 -6.32
N LEU A 148 6.73 8.48 -6.35
CA LEU A 148 6.28 9.64 -7.13
C LEU A 148 6.15 10.90 -6.29
N ARG A 149 6.75 10.93 -5.10
CA ARG A 149 6.69 12.06 -4.15
C ARG A 149 8.08 12.55 -3.77
N GLU A 150 8.29 13.85 -3.88
CA GLU A 150 9.46 14.54 -3.40
C GLU A 150 9.05 15.63 -2.39
N VAL A 151 9.81 15.74 -1.30
CA VAL A 151 9.59 16.79 -0.30
C VAL A 151 10.61 17.91 -0.52
N ARG A 152 10.11 19.12 -0.75
CA ARG A 152 10.90 20.37 -0.83
C ARG A 152 10.30 21.38 0.14
N ASP A 153 11.11 21.89 1.05
CA ASP A 153 10.66 22.89 2.04
C ASP A 153 9.34 22.49 2.73
N THR A 154 9.26 21.26 3.22
CA THR A 154 8.08 20.62 3.84
C THR A 154 6.90 20.32 2.91
N GLN A 155 6.87 20.81 1.69
CA GLN A 155 5.77 20.54 0.74
C GLN A 155 6.02 19.27 -0.07
N VAL A 156 4.95 18.53 -0.31
CA VAL A 156 4.97 17.30 -1.15
C VAL A 156 4.70 17.69 -2.59
N TYR A 157 5.64 17.35 -3.47
CA TYR A 157 5.52 17.53 -4.91
C TYR A 157 5.39 16.19 -5.61
N ALA A 158 4.50 16.12 -6.58
CA ALA A 158 4.45 15.00 -7.50
C ALA A 158 5.64 15.08 -8.46
N VAL A 159 6.38 13.99 -8.57
CA VAL A 159 7.54 13.86 -9.45
C VAL A 159 7.53 12.52 -10.15
N ASP A 160 8.21 12.41 -11.27
CA ASP A 160 8.44 11.11 -11.90
C ASP A 160 9.55 10.34 -11.16
N TRP A 161 9.43 9.03 -11.10
CA TRP A 161 10.45 8.15 -10.52
C TRP A 161 11.64 8.02 -11.48
N LYS A 162 12.72 8.70 -11.18
CA LYS A 162 13.90 8.81 -12.07
C LYS A 162 14.50 7.47 -12.45
N GLU A 163 14.55 6.53 -11.51
CA GLU A 163 15.16 5.21 -11.69
C GLU A 163 14.16 4.13 -12.08
N LYS A 164 12.91 4.49 -12.43
CA LYS A 164 11.82 3.53 -12.69
C LYS A 164 12.19 2.43 -13.67
N CYS A 165 12.80 2.77 -14.80
CA CYS A 165 13.14 1.78 -15.83
C CYS A 165 14.14 0.72 -15.36
N GLU A 166 14.99 1.04 -14.38
CA GLU A 166 15.89 0.07 -13.78
C GLU A 166 15.20 -0.66 -12.62
N ALA A 167 14.55 0.05 -11.73
CA ALA A 167 13.89 -0.51 -10.55
C ALA A 167 12.78 -1.50 -10.92
N LEU A 168 11.96 -1.20 -11.94
CA LEU A 168 10.83 -2.02 -12.36
C LEU A 168 11.23 -3.43 -12.83
N LYS A 169 12.47 -3.66 -13.25
CA LYS A 169 13.00 -4.99 -13.61
C LYS A 169 13.03 -5.96 -12.41
N TYR A 170 13.08 -5.43 -11.19
CA TYR A 170 13.18 -6.18 -9.94
C TYR A 170 11.86 -6.30 -9.20
N ILE A 171 10.79 -5.66 -9.74
CA ILE A 171 9.47 -5.62 -9.12
C ILE A 171 8.58 -6.69 -9.72
N HIS A 172 8.00 -7.53 -8.85
CA HIS A 172 7.04 -8.54 -9.27
C HIS A 172 5.63 -7.98 -9.32
N PHE A 173 5.19 -7.27 -8.25
CA PHE A 173 3.87 -6.67 -8.15
C PHE A 173 3.98 -5.15 -8.08
N LEU A 174 3.39 -4.45 -9.01
CA LEU A 174 3.30 -2.99 -8.97
C LEU A 174 1.84 -2.55 -8.93
N LYS A 175 1.48 -1.77 -7.92
CA LYS A 175 0.20 -1.06 -7.88
C LYS A 175 0.40 0.41 -8.24
N ALA A 176 -0.50 0.93 -9.06
CA ALA A 176 -0.65 2.36 -9.33
C ALA A 176 -2.15 2.71 -9.40
N ASN A 177 -2.53 3.92 -9.03
CA ASN A 177 -3.84 4.45 -9.38
C ASN A 177 -3.78 5.17 -10.74
N GLU A 178 -4.92 5.69 -11.24
CA GLU A 178 -5.02 6.36 -12.54
C GLU A 178 -4.06 7.56 -12.67
N TYR A 179 -3.84 8.32 -11.61
CA TYR A 179 -2.91 9.45 -11.61
C TYR A 179 -1.45 8.97 -11.62
N GLU A 180 -1.13 8.00 -10.78
CA GLU A 180 0.20 7.41 -10.66
C GLU A 180 0.62 6.73 -11.96
N MET A 181 -0.29 5.98 -12.61
CA MET A 181 -0.01 5.34 -13.89
C MET A 181 0.30 6.37 -14.99
N LEU A 182 -0.44 7.50 -15.00
CA LEU A 182 -0.18 8.59 -15.94
C LEU A 182 1.21 9.20 -15.73
N VAL A 183 1.59 9.49 -14.48
CA VAL A 183 2.92 10.03 -14.15
C VAL A 183 4.03 9.06 -14.54
N LEU A 184 3.85 7.75 -14.25
CA LEU A 184 4.83 6.73 -14.57
C LEU A 184 5.02 6.52 -16.06
N THR A 185 3.93 6.44 -16.82
CA THR A 185 3.94 5.92 -18.20
C THR A 185 3.65 6.98 -19.27
N GLY A 186 3.00 8.08 -18.89
CA GLY A 186 2.49 9.09 -19.83
C GLY A 186 1.17 8.69 -20.52
N TYR A 187 0.61 7.51 -20.20
CA TYR A 187 -0.66 7.05 -20.77
C TYR A 187 -1.84 7.30 -19.82
N ASN A 188 -2.97 7.75 -20.38
CA ASN A 188 -4.25 7.85 -19.69
C ASN A 188 -5.08 6.56 -19.80
N ASP A 189 -4.74 5.67 -20.73
CA ASP A 189 -5.38 4.39 -20.94
C ASP A 189 -4.71 3.32 -20.08
N GLU A 190 -5.49 2.67 -19.23
CA GLU A 190 -5.02 1.69 -18.26
C GLU A 190 -4.37 0.45 -18.92
N TYR A 191 -4.82 0.09 -20.13
CA TYR A 191 -4.23 -1.05 -20.86
C TYR A 191 -2.87 -0.71 -21.44
N GLN A 192 -2.73 0.48 -22.01
CA GLN A 192 -1.45 0.95 -22.54
C GLN A 192 -0.45 1.15 -21.40
N ALA A 193 -0.89 1.72 -20.29
CA ALA A 193 -0.08 1.89 -19.10
C ALA A 193 0.38 0.53 -18.52
N ALA A 194 -0.54 -0.43 -18.35
CA ALA A 194 -0.21 -1.75 -17.82
C ALA A 194 0.80 -2.50 -18.71
N ARG A 195 0.61 -2.47 -20.03
CA ARG A 195 1.56 -3.05 -20.99
C ARG A 195 2.93 -2.38 -20.89
N LYS A 196 2.96 -1.06 -20.78
CA LYS A 196 4.21 -0.31 -20.66
C LYS A 196 4.99 -0.64 -19.40
N LEU A 197 4.31 -0.73 -18.28
CA LEU A 197 4.92 -1.14 -17.00
C LEU A 197 5.44 -2.59 -17.06
N HIS A 198 4.70 -3.49 -17.71
CA HIS A 198 5.14 -4.85 -17.94
C HIS A 198 6.37 -4.92 -18.88
N GLU A 199 6.40 -4.15 -19.97
CA GLU A 199 7.56 -4.02 -20.86
C GLU A 199 8.80 -3.55 -20.10
N TRP A 200 8.67 -2.72 -19.09
CA TRP A 200 9.77 -2.28 -18.24
C TRP A 200 10.19 -3.31 -17.18
N GLY A 201 9.49 -4.44 -17.07
CA GLY A 201 9.93 -5.60 -16.28
C GLY A 201 8.98 -6.08 -15.21
N VAL A 202 7.95 -5.32 -14.85
CA VAL A 202 6.96 -5.72 -13.84
C VAL A 202 6.24 -7.00 -14.26
N LYS A 203 6.02 -7.94 -13.34
CA LYS A 203 5.39 -9.22 -13.65
C LYS A 203 3.88 -9.17 -13.54
N GLU A 204 3.36 -8.55 -12.49
CA GLU A 204 1.92 -8.34 -12.29
C GLU A 204 1.67 -6.85 -12.03
N VAL A 205 0.98 -6.20 -12.95
CA VAL A 205 0.60 -4.78 -12.88
C VAL A 205 -0.83 -4.67 -12.38
N LEU A 206 -1.05 -3.83 -11.37
CA LEU A 206 -2.35 -3.55 -10.77
C LEU A 206 -2.65 -2.05 -10.90
N ILE A 207 -3.65 -1.70 -11.70
CA ILE A 207 -4.09 -0.31 -11.85
C ILE A 207 -5.46 -0.17 -11.18
N THR A 208 -5.53 0.59 -10.10
CA THR A 208 -6.78 0.85 -9.38
C THR A 208 -7.44 2.12 -9.92
N LEU A 209 -8.76 2.05 -10.16
CA LEU A 209 -9.58 3.08 -10.82
C LEU A 209 -10.73 3.55 -9.91
N GLY A 210 -10.52 3.57 -8.61
CA GLY A 210 -11.52 3.98 -7.62
C GLY A 210 -12.83 3.22 -7.75
N SER A 211 -13.93 3.91 -8.01
CA SER A 211 -15.26 3.32 -8.17
C SER A 211 -15.43 2.48 -9.43
N GLU A 212 -14.54 2.61 -10.41
CA GLU A 212 -14.54 1.81 -11.64
C GLU A 212 -13.90 0.43 -11.45
N GLY A 213 -13.26 0.19 -10.28
CA GLY A 213 -12.62 -1.08 -9.97
C GLY A 213 -11.12 -1.08 -10.23
N SER A 214 -10.61 -2.10 -10.90
CA SER A 214 -9.18 -2.20 -11.23
C SER A 214 -8.93 -3.03 -12.49
N VAL A 215 -7.76 -2.82 -13.09
CA VAL A 215 -7.22 -3.60 -14.20
C VAL A 215 -5.97 -4.31 -13.72
N LEU A 216 -5.89 -5.61 -13.98
CA LEU A 216 -4.74 -6.45 -13.66
C LEU A 216 -4.15 -7.01 -14.96
N TYR A 217 -2.80 -7.04 -15.06
CA TYR A 217 -2.11 -7.51 -16.26
C TYR A 217 -0.82 -8.25 -15.92
N ASP A 218 -0.63 -9.45 -16.52
CA ASP A 218 0.54 -10.33 -16.32
C ASP A 218 1.42 -10.48 -17.57
N GLY A 219 1.17 -9.69 -18.60
CA GLY A 219 1.83 -9.81 -19.89
C GLY A 219 1.08 -10.66 -20.92
N HIS A 220 0.15 -11.50 -20.49
CA HIS A 220 -0.64 -12.41 -21.31
C HIS A 220 -2.15 -12.16 -21.15
N HIS A 221 -2.61 -12.05 -19.91
CA HIS A 221 -4.01 -11.91 -19.56
C HIS A 221 -4.26 -10.53 -18.95
N LEU A 222 -5.41 -10.01 -19.25
CA LEU A 222 -5.89 -8.76 -18.72
C LEU A 222 -7.24 -8.99 -18.07
N TYR A 223 -7.31 -8.72 -16.77
CA TYR A 223 -8.51 -8.89 -15.97
C TYR A 223 -9.07 -7.53 -15.58
N LYS A 224 -10.37 -7.35 -15.80
CA LYS A 224 -11.13 -6.21 -15.26
C LYS A 224 -11.83 -6.67 -13.99
N ILE A 225 -11.43 -6.13 -12.88
CA ILE A 225 -12.03 -6.43 -11.58
C ILE A 225 -12.99 -5.29 -11.23
N PRO A 226 -14.30 -5.54 -11.14
CA PRO A 226 -15.26 -4.49 -10.81
C PRO A 226 -15.09 -4.02 -9.36
N ALA A 227 -15.39 -2.76 -9.09
CA ALA A 227 -15.57 -2.31 -7.72
C ALA A 227 -16.86 -2.92 -7.15
N TYR A 228 -16.80 -3.36 -5.91
CA TYR A 228 -18.00 -3.80 -5.18
C TYR A 228 -18.73 -2.58 -4.63
N LYS A 229 -20.07 -2.66 -4.58
CA LYS A 229 -20.87 -1.54 -4.09
C LYS A 229 -20.83 -1.46 -2.56
N PRO A 230 -20.27 -0.40 -1.96
CA PRO A 230 -20.29 -0.23 -0.51
C PRO A 230 -21.70 0.13 -0.02
N LYS A 231 -22.01 -0.20 1.24
CA LYS A 231 -23.25 0.24 1.89
C LYS A 231 -23.27 1.74 2.12
N GLN A 232 -22.09 2.30 2.42
CA GLN A 232 -21.86 3.73 2.61
C GLN A 232 -20.41 4.07 2.32
N ILE A 233 -20.13 5.30 1.94
CA ILE A 233 -18.77 5.82 1.77
C ILE A 233 -18.46 6.68 2.98
N VAL A 234 -17.48 6.26 3.80
CA VAL A 234 -17.09 6.95 5.04
C VAL A 234 -15.68 7.53 4.92
N ASP A 235 -14.71 6.71 4.52
CA ASP A 235 -13.31 7.12 4.46
C ASP A 235 -12.54 6.30 3.43
N ALA A 236 -12.01 6.96 2.39
CA ALA A 236 -11.23 6.33 1.33
C ALA A 236 -9.73 6.19 1.69
N THR A 237 -9.26 6.77 2.80
CA THR A 237 -7.85 6.70 3.20
C THR A 237 -7.44 5.26 3.45
N GLY A 238 -6.33 4.82 2.85
CA GLY A 238 -5.84 3.45 3.00
C GLY A 238 -6.60 2.38 2.22
N CYS A 239 -7.57 2.74 1.34
CA CYS A 239 -8.23 1.75 0.47
C CYS A 239 -7.24 1.08 -0.49
N GLY A 240 -6.29 1.85 -1.06
CA GLY A 240 -5.24 1.31 -1.92
C GLY A 240 -4.31 0.35 -1.19
N ASP A 241 -3.88 0.72 0.03
CA ASP A 241 -3.06 -0.15 0.89
C ASP A 241 -3.80 -1.43 1.28
N THR A 242 -5.10 -1.29 1.59
CA THR A 242 -5.99 -2.43 1.91
C THR A 242 -6.19 -3.34 0.69
N TYR A 243 -6.30 -2.76 -0.50
CA TYR A 243 -6.37 -3.52 -1.76
C TYR A 243 -5.10 -4.36 -1.93
N MET A 244 -3.91 -3.75 -1.80
CA MET A 244 -2.65 -4.48 -1.89
C MET A 244 -2.51 -5.55 -0.82
N ALA A 245 -2.90 -5.27 0.42
CA ALA A 245 -2.90 -6.26 1.49
C ALA A 245 -3.74 -7.49 1.12
N GLY A 246 -4.96 -7.28 0.63
CA GLY A 246 -5.85 -8.37 0.21
C GLY A 246 -5.32 -9.14 -1.00
N TYR A 247 -4.78 -8.43 -1.99
CA TYR A 247 -4.17 -9.05 -3.16
C TYR A 247 -3.00 -9.96 -2.78
N LEU A 248 -2.02 -9.42 -2.06
CA LEU A 248 -0.82 -10.17 -1.65
C LEU A 248 -1.16 -11.32 -0.68
N TYR A 249 -2.13 -11.13 0.22
CA TYR A 249 -2.64 -12.20 1.08
C TYR A 249 -3.14 -13.40 0.27
N GLN A 250 -3.86 -13.17 -0.81
CA GLN A 250 -4.34 -14.24 -1.67
C GLN A 250 -3.21 -14.84 -2.53
N ARG A 251 -2.28 -14.01 -3.01
CA ARG A 251 -1.14 -14.48 -3.82
C ARG A 251 -0.19 -15.38 -3.03
N VAL A 252 0.09 -15.09 -1.76
CA VAL A 252 0.91 -15.99 -0.91
C VAL A 252 0.21 -17.33 -0.64
N ARG A 253 -1.12 -17.38 -0.74
CA ARG A 253 -1.94 -18.60 -0.57
C ARG A 253 -2.15 -19.38 -1.86
N GLY A 254 -1.57 -18.92 -2.97
CA GLY A 254 -1.61 -19.60 -4.25
C GLY A 254 -2.86 -19.31 -5.11
N ALA A 255 -3.69 -18.33 -4.72
CA ALA A 255 -4.79 -17.88 -5.56
C ALA A 255 -4.25 -17.31 -6.88
N ASP A 256 -5.00 -17.46 -7.97
CA ASP A 256 -4.68 -16.81 -9.22
C ASP A 256 -4.90 -15.28 -9.16
N MET A 257 -4.51 -14.59 -10.20
CA MET A 257 -4.52 -13.14 -10.26
C MET A 257 -5.94 -12.56 -10.20
N GLU A 258 -6.90 -13.20 -10.88
CA GLU A 258 -8.30 -12.78 -10.92
C GLU A 258 -8.97 -12.95 -9.55
N GLN A 259 -8.80 -14.13 -8.94
CA GLN A 259 -9.29 -14.41 -7.58
C GLN A 259 -8.72 -13.43 -6.56
N ALA A 260 -7.42 -13.18 -6.61
CA ALA A 260 -6.76 -12.23 -5.73
C ALA A 260 -7.29 -10.80 -5.92
N GLY A 261 -7.53 -10.39 -7.16
CA GLY A 261 -8.12 -9.09 -7.50
C GLY A 261 -9.53 -8.90 -6.95
N HIS A 262 -10.40 -9.90 -7.11
CA HIS A 262 -11.77 -9.89 -6.57
C HIS A 262 -11.76 -9.79 -5.04
N PHE A 263 -10.92 -10.56 -4.38
CA PHE A 263 -10.78 -10.51 -2.92
C PHE A 263 -10.29 -9.13 -2.45
N ALA A 264 -9.29 -8.57 -3.12
CA ALA A 264 -8.74 -7.25 -2.83
C ALA A 264 -9.80 -6.14 -2.98
N ALA A 265 -10.58 -6.19 -4.06
CA ALA A 265 -11.66 -5.23 -4.31
C ALA A 265 -12.76 -5.31 -3.24
N ALA A 266 -13.16 -6.52 -2.84
CA ALA A 266 -14.16 -6.73 -1.79
C ALA A 266 -13.64 -6.23 -0.42
N LEU A 267 -12.38 -6.53 -0.06
CA LEU A 267 -11.76 -6.07 1.18
C LEU A 267 -11.65 -4.54 1.22
N SER A 268 -11.26 -3.90 0.11
CA SER A 268 -11.19 -2.45 -0.01
C SER A 268 -12.57 -1.80 0.10
N THR A 269 -13.61 -2.44 -0.45
CA THR A 269 -15.00 -1.99 -0.30
C THR A 269 -15.46 -2.03 1.16
N LEU A 270 -15.13 -3.08 1.91
CA LEU A 270 -15.45 -3.15 3.34
C LEU A 270 -14.66 -2.13 4.17
N LYS A 271 -13.46 -1.74 3.71
CA LYS A 271 -12.68 -0.68 4.35
C LYS A 271 -13.33 0.70 4.18
N ILE A 272 -13.78 1.07 2.99
CA ILE A 272 -14.34 2.40 2.73
C ILE A 272 -15.61 2.68 3.54
N GLU A 273 -16.30 1.65 4.03
CA GLU A 273 -17.50 1.73 4.85
C GLU A 273 -17.26 2.23 6.29
N ARG A 274 -15.99 2.43 6.69
CA ARG A 274 -15.62 2.83 8.06
C ARG A 274 -14.43 3.76 8.10
N PHE A 275 -14.34 4.53 9.18
CA PHE A 275 -13.17 5.35 9.46
C PHE A 275 -12.00 4.50 9.96
N GLY A 276 -10.77 4.88 9.59
CA GLY A 276 -9.53 4.19 9.98
C GLY A 276 -9.27 2.91 9.20
N PRO A 277 -8.38 2.02 9.68
CA PRO A 277 -7.94 0.84 8.95
C PRO A 277 -9.02 -0.24 8.83
N ALA A 278 -8.82 -1.16 7.88
CA ALA A 278 -9.71 -2.30 7.66
C ALA A 278 -9.82 -3.19 8.91
N GLN A 279 -11.05 -3.68 9.16
CA GLN A 279 -11.35 -4.60 10.26
C GLN A 279 -12.13 -5.83 9.77
N ALA A 280 -12.29 -5.96 8.47
CA ALA A 280 -13.01 -7.07 7.87
C ALA A 280 -12.22 -8.38 8.00
N THR A 281 -12.92 -9.43 8.42
CA THR A 281 -12.40 -10.79 8.46
C THR A 281 -12.48 -11.45 7.09
N ASN A 282 -11.83 -12.60 6.93
CA ASN A 282 -11.93 -13.39 5.71
C ASN A 282 -13.39 -13.73 5.37
N ASP A 283 -14.20 -14.11 6.37
CA ASP A 283 -15.62 -14.42 6.19
C ASP A 283 -16.44 -13.20 5.75
N ASP A 284 -16.09 -11.99 6.24
CA ASP A 284 -16.75 -10.77 5.79
C ASP A 284 -16.49 -10.51 4.32
N VAL A 285 -15.23 -10.71 3.87
CA VAL A 285 -14.85 -10.54 2.46
C VAL A 285 -15.58 -11.56 1.58
N GLN A 286 -15.64 -12.83 1.98
CA GLN A 286 -16.35 -13.86 1.22
C GLN A 286 -17.84 -13.52 1.09
N ARG A 287 -18.50 -13.11 2.19
CA ARG A 287 -19.91 -12.66 2.14
C ARG A 287 -20.13 -11.46 1.22
N CYS A 288 -19.18 -10.53 1.18
CA CYS A 288 -19.24 -9.38 0.27
C CYS A 288 -19.22 -9.85 -1.19
N MET A 289 -18.30 -10.76 -1.54
CA MET A 289 -18.19 -11.33 -2.89
C MET A 289 -19.44 -12.07 -3.30
N GLU A 290 -19.96 -13.00 -2.47
CA GLU A 290 -21.17 -13.78 -2.74
C GLU A 290 -22.43 -12.91 -2.95
N THR A 291 -22.54 -11.81 -2.17
CA THR A 291 -23.66 -10.86 -2.29
C THR A 291 -23.65 -10.14 -3.62
N ALA A 292 -22.48 -9.77 -4.12
CA ALA A 292 -22.33 -9.13 -5.40
C ALA A 292 -22.65 -10.08 -6.57
N GLU A 293 -22.18 -11.33 -6.53
CA GLU A 293 -22.50 -12.32 -7.56
C GLU A 293 -24.01 -12.55 -7.73
N LYS A 294 -24.77 -12.55 -6.63
CA LYS A 294 -26.23 -12.68 -6.66
C LYS A 294 -26.92 -11.47 -7.31
N ASN A 295 -26.30 -10.29 -7.20
CA ASN A 295 -26.84 -9.07 -7.80
C ASN A 295 -26.52 -8.95 -9.30
N PHE A 296 -25.39 -9.51 -9.76
CA PHE A 296 -25.05 -9.57 -11.19
C PHE A 296 -25.86 -10.60 -11.99
N LYS A 297 -26.47 -11.62 -11.32
CA LYS A 297 -27.29 -12.65 -11.95
C LYS A 297 -28.79 -12.28 -12.03
N LYS A 298 -29.19 -11.13 -11.52
CA LYS A 298 -30.53 -10.56 -11.63
C LYS A 298 -30.58 -9.45 -12.69
#